data_905359d041e4d690f17498bfe0773c8f
#
_entry.id   905359d041e4d690f17498bfe0773c8f
#
_cell.length_a   1.000
_cell.length_b   1.000
_cell.length_c   1.000
_cell.angle_alpha   90.00
_cell.angle_beta   90.00
_cell.angle_gamma   90.00
#
_symmetry.space_group_name_H-M   'P 1'
#
loop_
_entity.id
_entity.type
_entity.pdbx_description
1 polymer ?
#
loop_
_entity_poly.entity_id
_entity_poly.type
_entity_poly.pdbx_seq_one_letter_code
_entity_poly.pdbx_strand_id
1 'polypeptide(L)'
;FLCLAFVLDKIFDSEGKTFIWSIDGLFQHAIALKYIRQYIINLFTKGSFPMVDFNLGQGFDVIGTLNYYGFGDPITIFTVLFPENEMELMYEVLIFIRMYLSGLFVAYLLRTLGKTKISTILPACILYPFCNYALLGGIRHPMFFNGIMYLPLLIAAVERVITKKKIGLLVFVVSIAFINNYYFM
;
A
#
# COMPACT_ATOMS: atom_id res chain seq x y z
N PHE A 1 13.49 -9.31 6.23
CA PHE A 1 12.49 -8.24 6.23
C PHE A 1 11.52 -8.37 7.41
N LEU A 2 10.87 -9.53 7.60
CA LEU A 2 9.94 -9.77 8.72
C LEU A 2 10.60 -9.56 10.10
N CYS A 3 11.85 -10.01 10.27
CA CYS A 3 12.60 -9.78 11.51
C CYS A 3 12.83 -8.29 11.77
N LEU A 4 13.13 -7.51 10.73
CA LEU A 4 13.33 -6.07 10.88
C LEU A 4 12.01 -5.36 11.22
N ALA A 5 10.91 -5.74 10.57
CA ALA A 5 9.58 -5.22 10.87
C ALA A 5 9.21 -5.49 12.33
N PHE A 6 9.42 -6.73 12.81
CA PHE A 6 9.16 -7.13 14.19
C PHE A 6 10.03 -6.33 15.20
N VAL A 7 11.30 -6.11 14.89
CA VAL A 7 12.20 -5.33 15.76
C VAL A 7 11.76 -3.87 15.84
N LEU A 8 11.39 -3.27 14.70
CA LEU A 8 10.89 -1.89 14.67
C LEU A 8 9.58 -1.75 15.45
N ASP A 9 8.64 -2.67 15.24
CA ASP A 9 7.39 -2.71 15.98
C ASP A 9 7.63 -2.78 17.50
N LYS A 10 8.51 -3.66 17.96
CA LYS A 10 8.87 -3.78 19.38
C LYS A 10 9.54 -2.52 19.94
N ILE A 11 10.37 -1.85 19.17
CA ILE A 11 11.01 -0.58 19.59
C ILE A 11 9.94 0.50 19.72
N PHE A 12 9.02 0.63 18.76
CA PHE A 12 7.95 1.61 18.79
C PHE A 12 6.98 1.36 19.94
N ASP A 13 6.54 0.11 20.13
CA ASP A 13 5.66 -0.28 21.22
C ASP A 13 6.28 0.02 22.59
N SER A 14 7.55 -0.35 22.81
CA SER A 14 8.28 -0.10 24.06
C SER A 14 8.43 1.39 24.40
N GLU A 15 8.41 2.26 23.40
CA GLU A 15 8.52 3.72 23.54
C GLU A 15 7.14 4.43 23.51
N GLY A 16 6.05 3.68 23.40
CA GLY A 16 4.70 4.24 23.23
C GLY A 16 4.55 5.05 21.94
N LYS A 17 5.28 4.68 20.89
CA LYS A 17 5.26 5.32 19.57
C LYS A 17 4.52 4.45 18.57
N THR A 18 3.98 5.06 17.54
CA THR A 18 3.28 4.42 16.44
C THR A 18 3.74 5.00 15.11
N PHE A 19 3.55 4.25 14.02
CA PHE A 19 3.72 4.77 12.66
C PHE A 19 2.59 5.71 12.22
N ILE A 20 1.49 5.78 12.97
CA ILE A 20 0.40 6.70 12.66
C ILE A 20 0.87 8.13 12.95
N TRP A 21 1.02 8.91 11.89
CA TRP A 21 1.40 10.31 12.04
C TRP A 21 0.34 11.10 12.81
N SER A 22 0.75 11.85 13.81
CA SER A 22 -0.12 12.53 14.78
C SER A 22 -1.06 13.58 14.19
N ILE A 23 -0.85 14.01 12.96
CA ILE A 23 -1.73 14.97 12.26
C ILE A 23 -2.66 14.21 11.32
N ASP A 24 -2.35 14.12 10.03
CA ASP A 24 -3.25 13.50 9.04
C ASP A 24 -3.41 11.98 9.24
N GLY A 25 -2.38 11.31 9.74
CA GLY A 25 -2.45 9.89 10.05
C GLY A 25 -3.57 9.56 11.01
N LEU A 26 -3.62 10.27 12.13
CA LEU A 26 -4.61 10.04 13.19
C LEU A 26 -5.99 10.58 12.81
N PHE A 27 -6.05 11.83 12.29
CA PHE A 27 -7.32 12.53 12.06
C PHE A 27 -7.97 12.20 10.70
N GLN A 28 -7.24 11.65 9.75
CA GLN A 28 -7.77 11.34 8.42
C GLN A 28 -7.54 9.87 8.04
N HIS A 29 -6.27 9.41 7.97
CA HIS A 29 -5.95 8.12 7.35
C HIS A 29 -6.45 6.93 8.17
N ALA A 30 -6.29 6.94 9.49
CA ALA A 30 -6.77 5.87 10.36
C ALA A 30 -8.30 5.81 10.36
N ILE A 31 -8.97 6.97 10.36
CA ILE A 31 -10.43 7.07 10.32
C ILE A 31 -10.96 6.55 8.96
N ALA A 32 -10.35 6.99 7.85
CA ALA A 32 -10.72 6.53 6.52
C ALA A 32 -10.52 5.02 6.37
N LEU A 33 -9.41 4.48 6.88
CA LEU A 33 -9.11 3.06 6.84
C LEU A 33 -10.11 2.23 7.66
N LYS A 34 -10.52 2.74 8.83
CA LYS A 34 -11.59 2.14 9.64
C LYS A 34 -12.93 2.11 8.89
N TYR A 35 -13.27 3.20 8.23
CA TYR A 35 -14.48 3.27 7.40
C TYR A 35 -14.41 2.28 6.24
N ILE A 36 -13.29 2.24 5.49
CA ILE A 36 -13.07 1.31 4.37
C ILE A 36 -13.20 -0.13 4.86
N ARG A 37 -12.61 -0.49 6.00
CA ARG A 37 -12.76 -1.82 6.61
C ARG A 37 -14.23 -2.16 6.83
N GLN A 38 -14.99 -1.29 7.48
CA GLN A 38 -16.41 -1.53 7.76
C GLN A 38 -17.23 -1.62 6.46
N TYR A 39 -16.91 -0.81 5.47
CA TYR A 39 -17.50 -0.86 4.16
C TYR A 39 -17.29 -2.23 3.48
N ILE A 40 -16.05 -2.73 3.49
CA ILE A 40 -15.71 -4.05 2.93
C ILE A 40 -16.47 -5.15 3.68
N ILE A 41 -16.52 -5.12 5.02
CA ILE A 41 -17.28 -6.09 5.81
C ILE A 41 -18.77 -6.06 5.43
N ASN A 42 -19.39 -4.87 5.34
CA ASN A 42 -20.79 -4.73 4.98
C ASN A 42 -21.06 -5.21 3.54
N LEU A 43 -20.13 -5.00 2.61
CA LEU A 43 -20.23 -5.52 1.26
C LEU A 43 -20.35 -7.05 1.25
N PHE A 44 -19.46 -7.73 1.97
CA PHE A 44 -19.44 -9.20 1.97
C PHE A 44 -20.50 -9.84 2.87
N THR A 45 -20.91 -9.19 3.96
CA THR A 45 -21.88 -9.76 4.90
C THR A 45 -23.32 -9.41 4.59
N LYS A 46 -23.57 -8.21 4.06
CA LYS A 46 -24.91 -7.67 3.82
C LYS A 46 -25.22 -7.44 2.33
N GLY A 47 -24.23 -7.60 1.43
CA GLY A 47 -24.36 -7.22 0.02
C GLY A 47 -24.59 -5.71 -0.19
N SER A 48 -24.25 -4.89 0.80
CA SER A 48 -24.50 -3.44 0.76
C SER A 48 -23.34 -2.72 0.09
N PHE A 49 -23.62 -1.99 -1.00
CA PHE A 49 -22.65 -1.20 -1.75
C PHE A 49 -23.19 0.23 -1.97
N PRO A 50 -23.30 1.04 -0.92
CA PRO A 50 -23.76 2.42 -1.06
C PRO A 50 -22.72 3.24 -1.84
N MET A 51 -23.18 3.90 -2.91
CA MET A 51 -22.36 4.80 -3.73
C MET A 51 -22.22 6.18 -3.08
N VAL A 52 -23.19 6.56 -2.27
CA VAL A 52 -23.23 7.82 -1.52
C VAL A 52 -23.50 7.49 -0.05
N ASP A 53 -22.76 8.13 0.86
CA ASP A 53 -22.96 7.99 2.29
C ASP A 53 -23.03 9.36 2.95
N PHE A 54 -24.13 9.63 3.67
CA PHE A 54 -24.35 10.88 4.39
C PHE A 54 -23.47 11.04 5.63
N ASN A 55 -22.81 9.97 6.10
CA ASN A 55 -21.81 10.04 7.16
C ASN A 55 -20.43 10.49 6.63
N LEU A 56 -20.23 10.55 5.31
CA LEU A 56 -19.05 11.13 4.69
C LEU A 56 -19.33 12.60 4.33
N GLY A 57 -18.78 13.52 5.13
CA GLY A 57 -19.04 14.94 4.95
C GLY A 57 -20.54 15.26 5.06
N GLN A 58 -21.15 15.72 3.99
CA GLN A 58 -22.59 16.03 3.91
C GLN A 58 -23.28 15.20 2.81
N GLY A 59 -22.85 13.96 2.61
CA GLY A 59 -23.35 13.08 1.55
C GLY A 59 -22.45 13.08 0.33
N PHE A 60 -21.21 12.65 0.52
CA PHE A 60 -20.24 12.50 -0.58
C PHE A 60 -20.32 11.13 -1.24
N ASP A 61 -19.86 11.08 -2.49
CA ASP A 61 -19.56 9.87 -3.20
C ASP A 61 -18.45 9.08 -2.48
N VAL A 62 -18.74 7.81 -2.19
CA VAL A 62 -17.83 6.93 -1.43
C VAL A 62 -16.57 6.64 -2.22
N ILE A 63 -16.72 6.28 -3.49
CA ILE A 63 -15.58 5.85 -4.31
C ILE A 63 -14.63 7.02 -4.55
N GLY A 64 -15.13 8.15 -5.03
CA GLY A 64 -14.32 9.33 -5.30
C GLY A 64 -13.64 9.88 -4.05
N THR A 65 -14.36 9.98 -2.95
CA THR A 65 -13.83 10.50 -1.69
C THR A 65 -12.77 9.59 -1.08
N LEU A 66 -13.03 8.28 -1.05
CA LEU A 66 -12.15 7.32 -0.37
C LEU A 66 -11.05 6.74 -1.26
N ASN A 67 -11.09 6.95 -2.59
CA ASN A 67 -10.01 6.51 -3.47
C ASN A 67 -8.67 7.14 -3.07
N TYR A 68 -8.67 8.42 -2.68
CA TYR A 68 -7.50 9.08 -2.12
C TYR A 68 -6.90 8.31 -0.94
N TYR A 69 -7.73 7.75 -0.07
CA TYR A 69 -7.33 7.00 1.12
C TYR A 69 -7.10 5.50 0.85
N GLY A 70 -7.08 5.08 -0.41
CA GLY A 70 -6.80 3.70 -0.82
C GLY A 70 -8.02 2.79 -0.84
N PHE A 71 -9.22 3.31 -1.09
CA PHE A 71 -10.44 2.49 -1.24
C PHE A 71 -10.29 1.42 -2.34
N GLY A 72 -9.58 1.74 -3.42
CA GLY A 72 -9.26 0.80 -4.51
C GLY A 72 -7.99 -0.02 -4.29
N ASP A 73 -7.26 0.17 -3.20
CA ASP A 73 -6.01 -0.53 -2.92
C ASP A 73 -6.28 -1.98 -2.52
N PRO A 74 -5.79 -2.98 -3.27
CA PRO A 74 -5.95 -4.39 -2.90
C PRO A 74 -5.40 -4.73 -1.52
N ILE A 75 -4.42 -3.97 -1.03
CA ILE A 75 -3.83 -4.18 0.29
C ILE A 75 -4.83 -3.84 1.40
N THR A 76 -5.75 -2.89 1.17
CA THR A 76 -6.75 -2.51 2.17
C THR A 76 -7.73 -3.64 2.48
N ILE A 77 -7.87 -4.66 1.63
CA ILE A 77 -8.71 -5.82 1.94
C ILE A 77 -8.23 -6.56 3.21
N PHE A 78 -6.93 -6.52 3.50
CA PHE A 78 -6.40 -7.15 4.71
C PHE A 78 -6.87 -6.49 6.00
N THR A 79 -7.47 -5.30 5.95
CA THR A 79 -8.04 -4.62 7.11
C THR A 79 -9.12 -5.46 7.79
N VAL A 80 -9.85 -6.29 7.04
CA VAL A 80 -10.92 -7.14 7.57
C VAL A 80 -10.41 -8.23 8.54
N LEU A 81 -9.11 -8.54 8.48
CA LEU A 81 -8.49 -9.54 9.34
C LEU A 81 -8.24 -9.03 10.77
N PHE A 82 -8.31 -7.73 10.98
CA PHE A 82 -8.04 -7.10 12.28
C PHE A 82 -9.35 -6.69 12.97
N PRO A 83 -9.45 -6.90 14.29
CA PRO A 83 -10.56 -6.34 15.05
C PRO A 83 -10.46 -4.80 15.12
N GLU A 84 -11.58 -4.15 15.42
CA GLU A 84 -11.66 -2.69 15.40
C GLU A 84 -10.76 -2.00 16.44
N ASN A 85 -10.49 -2.67 17.55
CA ASN A 85 -9.62 -2.17 18.62
C ASN A 85 -8.12 -2.29 18.30
N GLU A 86 -7.73 -2.97 17.21
CA GLU A 86 -6.34 -3.13 16.78
C GLU A 86 -6.01 -2.33 15.51
N MET A 87 -6.63 -1.16 15.37
CA MET A 87 -6.46 -0.29 14.21
C MET A 87 -5.02 0.18 14.02
N GLU A 88 -4.30 0.37 15.08
CA GLU A 88 -2.91 0.80 15.07
C GLU A 88 -2.01 -0.30 14.48
N LEU A 89 -2.10 -1.50 15.01
CA LEU A 89 -1.40 -2.67 14.48
C LEU A 89 -1.75 -2.91 13.00
N MET A 90 -3.03 -2.81 12.66
CA MET A 90 -3.47 -2.94 11.27
C MET A 90 -2.79 -1.91 10.36
N TYR A 91 -2.75 -0.64 10.77
CA TYR A 91 -2.11 0.43 10.00
C TYR A 91 -0.63 0.13 9.73
N GLU A 92 0.09 -0.30 10.77
CA GLU A 92 1.51 -0.64 10.70
C GLU A 92 1.76 -1.87 9.81
N VAL A 93 0.97 -2.93 9.97
CA VAL A 93 1.08 -4.13 9.13
C VAL A 93 0.88 -3.80 7.64
N LEU A 94 -0.07 -2.92 7.32
CA LEU A 94 -0.29 -2.52 5.92
C LEU A 94 0.90 -1.72 5.35
N ILE A 95 1.61 -0.94 6.16
CA ILE A 95 2.86 -0.28 5.75
C ILE A 95 3.94 -1.34 5.49
N PHE A 96 4.14 -2.30 6.40
CA PHE A 96 5.13 -3.35 6.22
C PHE A 96 4.86 -4.24 5.01
N ILE A 97 3.61 -4.54 4.71
CA ILE A 97 3.24 -5.25 3.48
C ILE A 97 3.70 -4.47 2.25
N ARG A 98 3.46 -3.15 2.19
CA ARG A 98 3.89 -2.31 1.07
C ARG A 98 5.41 -2.25 0.94
N MET A 99 6.13 -2.10 2.04
CA MET A 99 7.59 -2.14 2.05
C MET A 99 8.13 -3.48 1.53
N TYR A 100 7.55 -4.58 1.97
CA TYR A 100 7.93 -5.91 1.53
C TYR A 100 7.67 -6.12 0.03
N LEU A 101 6.48 -5.78 -0.44
CA LEU A 101 6.13 -5.87 -1.86
C LEU A 101 7.02 -4.99 -2.73
N SER A 102 7.36 -3.80 -2.27
CA SER A 102 8.29 -2.89 -2.95
C SER A 102 9.65 -3.57 -3.18
N GLY A 103 10.21 -4.21 -2.15
CA GLY A 103 11.45 -4.99 -2.29
C GLY A 103 11.31 -6.17 -3.26
N LEU A 104 10.20 -6.90 -3.22
CA LEU A 104 9.93 -7.99 -4.18
C LEU A 104 9.84 -7.49 -5.62
N PHE A 105 9.20 -6.35 -5.85
CA PHE A 105 9.07 -5.80 -7.19
C PHE A 105 10.41 -5.27 -7.73
N VAL A 106 11.30 -4.77 -6.87
CA VAL A 106 12.69 -4.50 -7.23
C VAL A 106 13.43 -5.76 -7.63
N ALA A 107 13.29 -6.86 -6.88
CA ALA A 107 13.89 -8.16 -7.25
C ALA A 107 13.40 -8.62 -8.62
N TYR A 108 12.10 -8.49 -8.87
CA TYR A 108 11.51 -8.84 -10.16
C TYR A 108 12.04 -7.97 -11.31
N LEU A 109 12.14 -6.65 -11.10
CA LEU A 109 12.74 -5.72 -12.06
C LEU A 109 14.17 -6.12 -12.40
N LEU A 110 15.02 -6.30 -11.40
CA LEU A 110 16.43 -6.62 -11.60
C LEU A 110 16.59 -7.95 -12.36
N ARG A 111 15.79 -8.96 -12.04
CA ARG A 111 15.76 -10.21 -12.80
C ARG A 111 15.29 -10.02 -14.24
N THR A 112 14.32 -9.17 -14.48
CA THR A 112 13.85 -8.82 -15.82
C THR A 112 14.96 -8.17 -16.64
N LEU A 113 15.78 -7.34 -16.00
CA LEU A 113 16.99 -6.70 -16.56
C LEU A 113 18.22 -7.64 -16.67
N GLY A 114 18.03 -8.94 -16.44
CA GLY A 114 19.10 -9.95 -16.58
C GLY A 114 20.06 -10.02 -15.39
N LYS A 115 19.79 -9.35 -14.27
CA LYS A 115 20.61 -9.46 -13.06
C LYS A 115 20.21 -10.72 -12.28
N THR A 116 21.19 -11.63 -12.06
CA THR A 116 20.94 -12.92 -11.42
C THR A 116 21.67 -13.10 -10.09
N LYS A 117 22.75 -12.34 -9.88
CA LYS A 117 23.57 -12.46 -8.67
C LYS A 117 22.81 -11.94 -7.43
N ILE A 118 22.73 -12.78 -6.41
CA ILE A 118 22.07 -12.42 -5.15
C ILE A 118 22.72 -11.21 -4.47
N SER A 119 24.06 -11.07 -4.59
CA SER A 119 24.82 -9.95 -4.07
C SER A 119 24.46 -8.60 -4.70
N THR A 120 23.83 -8.59 -5.86
CA THR A 120 23.29 -7.39 -6.52
C THR A 120 21.82 -7.15 -6.15
N ILE A 121 21.03 -8.22 -6.12
CA ILE A 121 19.58 -8.14 -5.91
C ILE A 121 19.25 -7.81 -4.46
N LEU A 122 19.86 -8.51 -3.50
CA LEU A 122 19.49 -8.40 -2.10
C LEU A 122 19.70 -6.99 -1.50
N PRO A 123 20.84 -6.32 -1.71
CA PRO A 123 21.00 -4.94 -1.22
C PRO A 123 19.97 -3.98 -1.82
N ALA A 124 19.69 -4.08 -3.11
CA ALA A 124 18.70 -3.22 -3.78
C ALA A 124 17.29 -3.42 -3.21
N CYS A 125 16.89 -4.68 -2.97
CA CYS A 125 15.58 -5.00 -2.38
C CYS A 125 15.42 -4.49 -0.96
N ILE A 126 16.53 -4.38 -0.22
CA ILE A 126 16.52 -3.84 1.15
C ILE A 126 16.55 -2.31 1.11
N LEU A 127 17.45 -1.71 0.34
CA LEU A 127 17.66 -0.26 0.34
C LEU A 127 16.49 0.51 -0.27
N TYR A 128 15.86 -0.03 -1.31
CA TYR A 128 14.81 0.67 -2.02
C TYR A 128 13.58 1.02 -1.14
N PRO A 129 12.97 0.08 -0.39
CA PRO A 129 11.83 0.40 0.48
C PRO A 129 12.21 1.27 1.69
N PHE A 130 13.51 1.47 1.98
CA PHE A 130 14.00 2.36 3.03
C PHE A 130 14.57 3.67 2.48
N CYS A 131 14.25 4.04 1.24
CA CYS A 131 14.64 5.35 0.72
C CYS A 131 13.95 6.49 1.50
N ASN A 132 14.52 7.68 1.43
CA ASN A 132 14.02 8.83 2.17
C ASN A 132 12.55 9.15 1.91
N TYR A 133 12.08 9.03 0.66
CA TYR A 133 10.68 9.24 0.34
C TYR A 133 9.77 8.21 1.02
N ALA A 134 10.17 6.94 1.05
CA ALA A 134 9.41 5.89 1.72
C ALA A 134 9.28 6.14 3.22
N LEU A 135 10.39 6.51 3.87
CA LEU A 135 10.43 6.72 5.32
C LEU A 135 9.71 8.00 5.76
N LEU A 136 9.84 9.09 5.01
CA LEU A 136 9.24 10.38 5.39
C LEU A 136 7.84 10.58 4.80
N GLY A 137 7.65 10.26 3.53
CA GLY A 137 6.37 10.42 2.83
C GLY A 137 5.46 9.21 2.96
N GLY A 138 5.99 8.03 2.61
CA GLY A 138 5.21 6.80 2.52
C GLY A 138 4.72 6.26 3.85
N ILE A 139 5.47 6.43 4.96
CA ILE A 139 5.00 6.03 6.29
C ILE A 139 3.92 7.00 6.80
N ARG A 140 4.13 8.30 6.61
CA ARG A 140 3.13 9.30 7.03
C ARG A 140 1.83 9.23 6.24
N HIS A 141 1.92 8.93 4.96
CA HIS A 141 0.81 8.83 4.03
C HIS A 141 0.88 7.48 3.29
N PRO A 142 0.38 6.37 3.86
CA PRO A 142 0.54 5.02 3.30
C PRO A 142 0.10 4.89 1.84
N MET A 143 -0.89 5.69 1.41
CA MET A 143 -1.33 5.71 0.02
C MET A 143 -0.23 6.22 -0.95
N PHE A 144 0.68 7.07 -0.49
CA PHE A 144 1.81 7.56 -1.32
C PHE A 144 2.89 6.50 -1.48
N PHE A 145 2.93 5.51 -0.59
CA PHE A 145 3.84 4.39 -0.71
C PHE A 145 3.54 3.54 -1.94
N ASN A 146 2.29 3.51 -2.38
CA ASN A 146 1.87 2.73 -3.53
C ASN A 146 2.61 3.13 -4.81
N GLY A 147 2.89 4.42 -5.02
CA GLY A 147 3.68 4.90 -6.15
C GLY A 147 5.08 4.27 -6.20
N ILE A 148 5.80 4.28 -5.07
CA ILE A 148 7.10 3.60 -4.97
C ILE A 148 6.96 2.09 -5.16
N MET A 149 5.95 1.48 -4.56
CA MET A 149 5.75 0.04 -4.61
C MET A 149 5.53 -0.44 -6.05
N TYR A 150 4.66 0.22 -6.82
CA TYR A 150 4.36 -0.19 -8.19
C TYR A 150 5.41 0.24 -9.22
N LEU A 151 6.21 1.27 -8.98
CA LEU A 151 7.18 1.79 -9.95
C LEU A 151 8.16 0.73 -10.49
N PRO A 152 8.82 -0.11 -9.67
CA PRO A 152 9.70 -1.15 -10.19
C PRO A 152 8.96 -2.18 -11.05
N LEU A 153 7.74 -2.52 -10.68
CA LEU A 153 6.92 -3.46 -11.42
C LEU A 153 6.47 -2.87 -12.77
N LEU A 154 6.14 -1.58 -12.81
CA LEU A 154 5.80 -0.86 -14.03
C LEU A 154 7.00 -0.81 -14.99
N ILE A 155 8.20 -0.48 -14.50
CA ILE A 155 9.43 -0.47 -15.30
C ILE A 155 9.70 -1.88 -15.86
N ALA A 156 9.58 -2.92 -15.05
CA ALA A 156 9.74 -4.30 -15.51
C ALA A 156 8.70 -4.70 -16.56
N ALA A 157 7.47 -4.20 -16.43
CA ALA A 157 6.42 -4.44 -17.41
C ALA A 157 6.72 -3.79 -18.76
N VAL A 158 7.19 -2.54 -18.76
CA VAL A 158 7.64 -1.82 -19.97
C VAL A 158 8.82 -2.58 -20.62
N GLU A 159 9.82 -2.97 -19.86
CA GLU A 159 10.96 -3.75 -20.35
C GLU A 159 10.51 -5.05 -21.02
N ARG A 160 9.52 -5.74 -20.47
CA ARG A 160 8.95 -6.96 -21.09
C ARG A 160 8.19 -6.67 -22.39
N VAL A 161 7.57 -5.52 -22.53
CA VAL A 161 6.96 -5.12 -23.81
C VAL A 161 8.04 -4.89 -24.86
N ILE A 162 9.10 -4.18 -24.51
CA ILE A 162 10.19 -3.84 -25.43
C ILE A 162 10.93 -5.11 -25.87
N THR A 163 11.36 -5.95 -24.92
CA THR A 163 12.24 -7.09 -25.16
C THR A 163 11.50 -8.35 -25.60
N LYS A 164 10.30 -8.61 -25.06
CA LYS A 164 9.56 -9.86 -25.24
C LYS A 164 8.23 -9.70 -25.97
N LYS A 165 7.84 -8.49 -26.33
CA LYS A 165 6.54 -8.16 -26.94
C LYS A 165 5.33 -8.65 -26.11
N LYS A 166 5.47 -8.74 -24.76
CA LYS A 166 4.43 -9.23 -23.84
C LYS A 166 3.81 -8.08 -23.07
N ILE A 167 2.59 -7.69 -23.46
CA ILE A 167 1.87 -6.54 -22.91
C ILE A 167 1.06 -6.85 -21.61
N GLY A 168 0.73 -8.10 -21.32
CA GLY A 168 -0.21 -8.47 -20.26
C GLY A 168 0.16 -7.92 -18.89
N LEU A 169 1.44 -7.95 -18.50
CA LEU A 169 1.89 -7.39 -17.22
C LEU A 169 1.72 -5.86 -17.19
N LEU A 170 1.98 -5.17 -18.30
CA LEU A 170 1.82 -3.71 -18.36
C LEU A 170 0.34 -3.31 -18.17
N VAL A 171 -0.56 -3.99 -18.88
CA VAL A 171 -2.01 -3.77 -18.72
C VAL A 171 -2.43 -4.01 -17.26
N PHE A 172 -2.01 -5.13 -16.67
CA PHE A 172 -2.33 -5.47 -15.28
C PHE A 172 -1.83 -4.40 -14.30
N VAL A 173 -0.56 -4.01 -14.39
CA VAL A 173 0.05 -3.07 -13.45
C VAL A 173 -0.57 -1.68 -13.59
N VAL A 174 -0.80 -1.19 -14.80
CA VAL A 174 -1.44 0.10 -15.02
C VAL A 174 -2.87 0.09 -14.50
N SER A 175 -3.63 -0.98 -14.76
CA SER A 175 -5.02 -1.09 -14.28
C SER A 175 -5.08 -1.09 -12.76
N ILE A 176 -4.27 -1.92 -12.09
CA ILE A 176 -4.29 -1.99 -10.63
C ILE A 176 -3.78 -0.70 -9.98
N ALA A 177 -2.77 -0.06 -10.56
CA ALA A 177 -2.25 1.21 -10.08
C ALA A 177 -3.32 2.31 -10.19
N PHE A 178 -4.03 2.37 -11.30
CA PHE A 178 -5.10 3.34 -11.50
C PHE A 178 -6.30 3.12 -10.56
N ILE A 179 -6.72 1.87 -10.36
CA ILE A 179 -7.80 1.53 -9.42
C ILE A 179 -7.38 1.85 -7.98
N ASN A 180 -6.12 1.62 -7.67
CA ASN A 180 -5.57 1.84 -6.33
C ASN A 180 -5.68 3.31 -5.90
N ASN A 181 -5.22 4.22 -6.73
CA ASN A 181 -5.30 5.65 -6.45
C ASN A 181 -5.08 6.47 -7.73
N TYR A 182 -6.15 6.94 -8.35
CA TYR A 182 -6.06 7.73 -9.59
C TYR A 182 -5.49 9.14 -9.39
N TYR A 183 -5.31 9.62 -8.15
CA TYR A 183 -4.69 10.92 -7.90
C TYR A 183 -3.16 10.88 -8.02
N PHE A 184 -2.52 9.72 -7.77
CA PHE A 184 -1.07 9.60 -7.64
C PHE A 184 -0.42 8.62 -8.64
N MET A 185 -1.21 8.00 -9.51
CA MET A 185 -0.76 7.05 -10.53
C MET A 185 -1.09 7.57 -11.92
#